data_fcb9c01acfdb454d5e4874d9bc8292f1
#
_entry.id   fcb9c01acfdb454d5e4874d9bc8292f1
#
_cell.length_a   1.000
_cell.length_b   1.000
_cell.length_c   1.000
_cell.angle_alpha   90.00
_cell.angle_beta   90.00
_cell.angle_gamma   90.00
#
_symmetry.space_group_name_H-M   'P 1'
#
loop_
_entity.id
_entity.type
_entity.pdbx_description
1 polymer ?
#
loop_
_entity_poly.entity_id
_entity_poly.type
_entity_poly.pdbx_seq_one_letter_code
_entity_poly.pdbx_strand_id
1 'polypeptide(L)'
;VRAAVCYPKNEKIYYVTDGERHTWNDISDSAMKILNVRAKALFIPKVLLTFLSSISEVLAWFGPKPALFDRQRVIDICQTSWIASPKSFFESHNFQPKYNLVKGLKETIDWGKKNNWL
;
A
#
# COMPACT_ATOMS: atom_id res chain seq x y z
N VAL A 1 7.68 14.74 8.72
CA VAL A 1 7.83 16.00 9.41
C VAL A 1 9.28 16.28 9.80
N ARG A 2 10.02 15.33 10.44
CA ARG A 2 11.43 15.55 10.81
C ARG A 2 12.33 15.90 9.63
N ALA A 3 12.22 15.20 8.49
CA ALA A 3 13.00 15.49 7.31
C ALA A 3 12.70 16.88 6.75
N ALA A 4 11.45 17.32 6.79
CA ALA A 4 11.06 18.65 6.34
C ALA A 4 11.55 19.78 7.27
N VAL A 5 11.73 19.47 8.57
CA VAL A 5 12.18 20.46 9.56
C VAL A 5 13.70 20.54 9.66
N CYS A 6 14.41 19.40 9.46
CA CYS A 6 15.86 19.32 9.68
C CYS A 6 16.69 19.60 8.44
N TYR A 7 16.10 19.88 7.26
CA TYR A 7 16.87 19.99 6.03
C TYR A 7 16.63 21.21 5.19
N PRO A 8 17.61 22.05 5.10
CA PRO A 8 17.46 23.22 4.24
C PRO A 8 18.14 23.13 2.88
N LYS A 9 18.92 22.18 2.48
CA LYS A 9 19.74 22.50 1.28
C LYS A 9 20.15 21.40 0.30
N ASN A 10 19.76 20.15 0.47
CA ASN A 10 20.10 19.15 -0.54
C ASN A 10 18.83 18.49 -1.06
N GLU A 11 18.56 18.63 -2.33
CA GLU A 11 17.48 17.97 -3.08
C GLU A 11 17.73 16.45 -3.15
N LYS A 12 17.75 15.79 -2.00
CA LYS A 12 17.85 14.33 -1.92
C LYS A 12 16.45 13.76 -1.74
N ILE A 13 16.15 12.81 -2.59
CA ILE A 13 14.93 11.99 -2.43
C ILE A 13 15.25 10.91 -1.41
N TYR A 14 14.43 10.83 -0.37
CA TYR A 14 14.51 9.79 0.65
C TYR A 14 13.30 8.88 0.57
N TYR A 15 13.55 7.58 0.64
CA TYR A 15 12.50 6.60 0.81
C TYR A 15 12.35 6.30 2.30
N VAL A 16 11.12 6.36 2.79
CA VAL A 16 10.80 6.06 4.20
C VAL A 16 9.93 4.83 4.24
N THR A 17 10.46 3.76 4.82
CA THR A 17 9.76 2.49 5.03
C THR A 17 10.01 2.04 6.46
N ASP A 18 9.41 0.93 6.87
CA ASP A 18 9.73 0.27 8.15
C ASP A 18 11.07 -0.49 8.14
N GLY A 19 11.70 -0.60 6.97
CA GLY A 19 12.98 -1.30 6.78
C GLY A 19 12.83 -2.80 6.52
N GLU A 20 11.61 -3.32 6.59
CA GLU A 20 11.32 -4.74 6.35
C GLU A 20 10.76 -4.97 4.94
N ARG A 21 10.81 -6.22 4.51
CA ARG A 21 10.22 -6.64 3.24
C ARG A 21 8.92 -7.37 3.52
N HIS A 22 7.83 -6.86 2.98
CA HIS A 22 6.51 -7.45 3.13
C HIS A 22 5.96 -7.93 1.80
N THR A 23 5.37 -9.09 1.81
CA THR A 23 4.60 -9.62 0.68
C THR A 23 3.12 -9.30 0.84
N TRP A 24 2.35 -9.42 -0.23
CA TRP A 24 0.89 -9.32 -0.16
C TRP A 24 0.28 -10.36 0.78
N ASN A 25 0.91 -11.53 0.87
CA ASN A 25 0.46 -12.58 1.81
C ASN A 25 0.67 -12.14 3.26
N ASP A 26 1.82 -11.54 3.59
CA ASP A 26 2.09 -11.05 4.94
C ASP A 26 1.08 -9.99 5.38
N ILE A 27 0.73 -9.08 4.46
CA ILE A 27 -0.28 -8.05 4.69
C ILE A 27 -1.65 -8.67 4.90
N SER A 28 -2.05 -9.60 4.01
CA SER A 28 -3.35 -10.27 4.07
C SER A 28 -3.51 -11.12 5.32
N ASP A 29 -2.49 -11.91 5.67
CA ASP A 29 -2.50 -12.76 6.85
C ASP A 29 -2.57 -11.93 8.14
N SER A 30 -1.84 -10.82 8.19
CA SER A 30 -1.87 -9.90 9.31
C SER A 30 -3.25 -9.25 9.46
N ALA A 31 -3.84 -8.80 8.33
CA ALA A 31 -5.18 -8.23 8.33
C ALA A 31 -6.25 -9.24 8.76
N MET A 32 -6.19 -10.48 8.26
CA MET A 32 -7.11 -11.56 8.64
C MET A 32 -7.05 -11.86 10.13
N LYS A 33 -5.83 -11.90 10.71
CA LYS A 33 -5.64 -12.10 12.15
C LYS A 33 -6.24 -10.96 12.98
N ILE A 34 -6.01 -9.71 12.58
CA ILE A 34 -6.52 -8.54 13.31
C ILE A 34 -8.05 -8.45 13.22
N LEU A 35 -8.62 -8.75 12.05
CA LEU A 35 -10.06 -8.73 11.82
C LEU A 35 -10.77 -9.97 12.37
N ASN A 36 -10.02 -11.00 12.73
CA ASN A 36 -10.53 -12.33 13.12
C ASN A 36 -11.44 -12.94 12.05
N VAL A 37 -11.05 -12.80 10.79
CA VAL A 37 -11.78 -13.36 9.65
C VAL A 37 -10.91 -14.35 8.89
N ARG A 38 -11.54 -15.25 8.14
CA ARG A 38 -10.87 -16.17 7.23
C ARG A 38 -11.24 -15.79 5.81
N ALA A 39 -10.25 -15.45 5.00
CA ALA A 39 -10.42 -15.24 3.57
C ALA A 39 -9.65 -16.32 2.80
N LYS A 40 -10.19 -16.71 1.65
CA LYS A 40 -9.50 -17.61 0.73
C LYS A 40 -8.74 -16.78 -0.29
N ALA A 41 -7.49 -17.12 -0.54
CA ALA A 41 -6.73 -16.54 -1.62
C ALA A 41 -7.36 -16.95 -2.97
N LEU A 42 -7.73 -15.97 -3.78
CA LEU A 42 -8.22 -16.19 -5.13
C LEU A 42 -7.11 -15.79 -6.11
N PHE A 43 -6.64 -16.75 -6.89
CA PHE A 43 -5.69 -16.46 -7.93
C PHE A 43 -6.43 -15.97 -9.19
N ILE A 44 -6.19 -14.73 -9.58
CA ILE A 44 -6.76 -14.13 -10.79
C ILE A 44 -5.63 -13.92 -11.80
N PRO A 45 -5.68 -14.56 -13.00
CA PRO A 45 -4.69 -14.34 -14.04
C PRO A 45 -4.61 -12.88 -14.48
N LYS A 46 -3.40 -12.38 -14.76
CA LYS A 46 -3.18 -10.99 -15.24
C LYS A 46 -4.05 -10.62 -16.43
N VAL A 47 -4.21 -11.55 -17.37
CA VAL A 47 -5.04 -11.35 -18.58
C VAL A 47 -6.47 -11.01 -18.22
N LEU A 48 -7.04 -11.72 -17.23
CA LEU A 48 -8.40 -11.45 -16.78
C LEU A 48 -8.51 -10.11 -16.06
N LEU A 49 -7.53 -9.75 -15.23
CA LEU A 49 -7.47 -8.44 -14.59
C LEU A 49 -7.40 -7.30 -15.61
N THR A 50 -6.55 -7.45 -16.65
CA THR A 50 -6.41 -6.45 -17.71
C THR A 50 -7.71 -6.33 -18.53
N PHE A 51 -8.40 -7.42 -18.79
CA PHE A 51 -9.68 -7.40 -19.49
C PHE A 51 -10.76 -6.69 -18.66
N LEU A 52 -10.87 -7.02 -17.39
CA LEU A 52 -11.83 -6.40 -16.47
C LEU A 52 -11.56 -4.90 -16.29
N SER A 53 -10.28 -4.49 -16.20
CA SER A 53 -9.93 -3.06 -16.10
C SER A 53 -10.32 -2.29 -17.35
N SER A 54 -10.16 -2.90 -18.54
CA SER A 54 -10.58 -2.27 -19.80
C SER A 54 -12.08 -2.07 -19.87
N ILE A 55 -12.87 -3.03 -19.42
CA ILE A 55 -14.34 -2.90 -19.32
C ILE A 55 -14.70 -1.80 -18.32
N SER A 56 -14.03 -1.78 -17.16
CA SER A 56 -14.27 -0.76 -16.12
C SER A 56 -13.98 0.66 -16.64
N GLU A 57 -12.91 0.85 -17.41
CA GLU A 57 -12.60 2.14 -18.05
C GLU A 57 -13.67 2.57 -19.04
N VAL A 58 -14.13 1.65 -19.91
CA VAL A 58 -15.18 1.95 -20.88
C VAL A 58 -16.50 2.32 -20.18
N LEU A 59 -16.88 1.57 -19.14
CA LEU A 59 -18.08 1.88 -18.37
C LEU A 59 -17.98 3.20 -17.62
N ALA A 60 -16.81 3.54 -17.11
CA ALA A 60 -16.57 4.81 -16.43
C ALA A 60 -16.69 6.02 -17.38
N TRP A 61 -16.45 5.82 -18.68
CA TRP A 61 -16.62 6.88 -19.68
C TRP A 61 -18.09 7.32 -19.82
N PHE A 62 -19.03 6.41 -19.56
CA PHE A 62 -20.47 6.71 -19.56
C PHE A 62 -21.01 7.13 -18.20
N GLY A 63 -20.18 7.12 -17.16
CA GLY A 63 -20.59 7.41 -15.78
C GLY A 63 -19.98 8.68 -15.21
N PRO A 64 -20.59 9.27 -14.17
CA PRO A 64 -20.08 10.48 -13.52
C PRO A 64 -18.88 10.22 -12.59
N LYS A 65 -18.50 8.96 -12.37
CA LYS A 65 -17.42 8.57 -11.46
C LYS A 65 -16.24 7.97 -12.22
N PRO A 66 -15.00 8.29 -11.82
CA PRO A 66 -13.81 7.68 -12.42
C PRO A 66 -13.79 6.17 -12.18
N ALA A 67 -13.13 5.44 -13.08
CA ALA A 67 -12.94 4.01 -12.92
C ALA A 67 -12.20 3.72 -11.61
N LEU A 68 -12.82 2.90 -10.75
CA LEU A 68 -12.18 2.44 -9.51
C LEU A 68 -11.07 1.43 -9.77
N PHE A 69 -11.14 0.73 -10.92
CA PHE A 69 -10.22 -0.30 -11.33
C PHE A 69 -9.78 0.00 -12.77
N ASP A 70 -8.64 0.65 -12.91
CA ASP A 70 -8.04 1.04 -14.16
C ASP A 70 -6.81 0.18 -14.51
N ARG A 71 -6.32 0.30 -15.73
CA ARG A 71 -5.13 -0.44 -16.20
C ARG A 71 -3.89 -0.12 -15.40
N GLN A 72 -3.72 1.12 -14.96
CA GLN A 72 -2.55 1.52 -14.18
C GLN A 72 -2.52 0.77 -12.85
N ARG A 73 -3.66 0.66 -12.17
CA ARG A 73 -3.77 -0.10 -10.92
C ARG A 73 -3.48 -1.58 -11.12
N VAL A 74 -3.90 -2.17 -12.26
CA VAL A 74 -3.55 -3.56 -12.58
C VAL A 74 -2.04 -3.72 -12.75
N ILE A 75 -1.39 -2.81 -13.46
CA ILE A 75 0.06 -2.82 -13.62
C ILE A 75 0.74 -2.74 -12.26
N ASP A 76 0.31 -1.82 -11.41
CA ASP A 76 0.88 -1.60 -10.08
C ASP A 76 0.71 -2.83 -9.16
N ILE A 77 -0.46 -3.43 -9.13
CA ILE A 77 -0.75 -4.64 -8.34
C ILE A 77 0.07 -5.84 -8.85
N CYS A 78 0.30 -5.91 -10.16
CA CYS A 78 1.02 -7.00 -10.80
C CYS A 78 2.54 -6.83 -10.78
N GLN A 79 3.09 -5.76 -10.18
CA GLN A 79 4.53 -5.61 -10.03
C GLN A 79 5.12 -6.71 -9.13
N THR A 80 6.30 -7.19 -9.50
CA THR A 80 6.96 -8.27 -8.78
C THR A 80 7.42 -7.84 -7.39
N SER A 81 7.79 -6.57 -7.25
CA SER A 81 8.24 -6.02 -5.97
C SER A 81 8.16 -4.49 -5.94
N TRP A 82 7.83 -3.98 -4.77
CA TRP A 82 7.91 -2.57 -4.41
C TRP A 82 8.87 -2.45 -3.23
N ILE A 83 10.16 -2.37 -3.52
CA ILE A 83 11.20 -2.35 -2.49
C ILE A 83 11.97 -1.05 -2.61
N ALA A 84 12.03 -0.30 -1.51
CA ALA A 84 12.87 0.87 -1.39
C ALA A 84 13.74 0.73 -0.13
N SER A 85 14.99 1.18 -0.20
CA SER A 85 15.87 1.14 0.95
C SER A 85 15.77 2.44 1.75
N PRO A 86 15.35 2.39 3.03
CA PRO A 86 15.29 3.56 3.90
C PRO A 86 16.65 3.90 4.53
N LYS A 87 17.70 3.14 4.23
CA LYS A 87 19.00 3.21 4.91
C LYS A 87 19.56 4.64 4.94
N SER A 88 19.55 5.32 3.81
CA SER A 88 20.06 6.70 3.70
C SER A 88 19.29 7.67 4.61
N PHE A 89 17.98 7.47 4.76
CA PHE A 89 17.16 8.29 5.65
C PHE A 89 17.42 7.98 7.12
N PHE A 90 17.54 6.72 7.48
CA PHE A 90 17.77 6.29 8.85
C PHE A 90 19.14 6.79 9.36
N GLU A 91 20.19 6.65 8.55
CA GLU A 91 21.54 7.09 8.89
C GLU A 91 21.64 8.62 8.98
N SER A 92 21.03 9.34 8.02
CA SER A 92 21.12 10.80 7.98
C SER A 92 20.31 11.49 9.07
N HIS A 93 19.24 10.88 9.55
CA HIS A 93 18.28 11.52 10.49
C HIS A 93 18.19 10.81 11.83
N ASN A 94 19.01 9.79 12.07
CA ASN A 94 18.92 8.93 13.27
C ASN A 94 17.45 8.54 13.57
N PHE A 95 16.75 8.10 12.52
CA PHE A 95 15.33 7.80 12.56
C PHE A 95 15.11 6.30 12.72
N GLN A 96 14.21 5.94 13.63
CA GLN A 96 13.72 4.58 13.76
C GLN A 96 12.21 4.56 13.58
N PRO A 97 11.66 3.62 12.79
CA PRO A 97 10.23 3.49 12.60
C PRO A 97 9.57 3.04 13.90
N LYS A 98 8.48 3.71 14.28
CA LYS A 98 7.68 3.35 15.46
C LYS A 98 6.73 2.20 15.20
N TYR A 99 6.41 1.96 13.96
CA TYR A 99 5.38 1.05 13.51
C TYR A 99 6.00 0.01 12.58
N ASN A 100 5.78 -1.23 12.90
CA ASN A 100 5.92 -2.34 11.97
C ASN A 100 4.58 -2.61 11.28
N LEU A 101 4.56 -3.52 10.31
CA LEU A 101 3.37 -3.88 9.53
C LEU A 101 2.15 -4.17 10.41
N VAL A 102 2.29 -5.06 11.40
CA VAL A 102 1.16 -5.51 12.23
C VAL A 102 0.58 -4.37 13.07
N LYS A 103 1.45 -3.57 13.68
CA LYS A 103 1.01 -2.43 14.50
C LYS A 103 0.37 -1.35 13.66
N GLY A 104 0.93 -1.04 12.50
CA GLY A 104 0.37 -0.05 11.57
C GLY A 104 -0.99 -0.48 11.04
N LEU A 105 -1.12 -1.75 10.62
CA LEU A 105 -2.40 -2.32 10.18
C LEU A 105 -3.46 -2.28 11.28
N LYS A 106 -3.09 -2.65 12.50
CA LYS A 106 -4.03 -2.63 13.63
C LYS A 106 -4.57 -1.23 13.88
N GLU A 107 -3.71 -0.22 13.95
CA GLU A 107 -4.17 1.17 14.17
C GLU A 107 -5.05 1.66 13.01
N THR A 108 -4.70 1.31 11.77
CA THR A 108 -5.50 1.67 10.59
C THR A 108 -6.89 1.02 10.62
N ILE A 109 -6.96 -0.27 10.96
CA ILE A 109 -8.23 -1.00 11.07
C ILE A 109 -9.07 -0.46 12.21
N ASP A 110 -8.47 -0.21 13.38
CA ASP A 110 -9.17 0.34 14.54
C ASP A 110 -9.71 1.74 14.24
N TRP A 111 -8.94 2.56 13.52
CA TRP A 111 -9.40 3.86 13.04
C TRP A 111 -10.56 3.74 12.04
N GLY A 112 -10.47 2.80 11.08
CA GLY A 112 -11.52 2.54 10.10
C GLY A 112 -12.84 2.13 10.78
N LYS A 113 -12.79 1.23 11.76
CA LYS A 113 -13.95 0.83 12.56
C LYS A 113 -14.55 2.00 13.33
N LYS A 114 -13.71 2.83 13.97
CA LYS A 114 -14.16 4.00 14.74
C LYS A 114 -14.87 5.04 13.88
N ASN A 115 -14.50 5.14 12.61
CA ASN A 115 -15.05 6.12 11.66
C ASN A 115 -16.09 5.53 10.70
N ASN A 116 -16.59 4.32 10.95
CA ASN A 116 -17.59 3.61 10.11
C ASN A 116 -17.14 3.45 8.65
N TRP A 117 -15.86 3.18 8.42
CA TRP A 117 -15.29 2.85 7.11
C TRP A 117 -15.17 1.34 6.88
N LEU A 118 -15.27 0.56 7.95
CA LEU A 118 -15.21 -0.90 8.00
C LEU A 118 -16.34 -1.46 8.87
#